data_09f04c506025fd7e00ee1c7775af3bbb
#
_entry.id   09f04c506025fd7e00ee1c7775af3bbb
#
_cell.length_a   1.000
_cell.length_b   1.000
_cell.length_c   1.000
_cell.angle_alpha   90.00
_cell.angle_beta   90.00
_cell.angle_gamma   90.00
#
_symmetry.space_group_name_H-M   'P 1'
#
loop_
_entity.id
_entity.type
_entity.pdbx_description
1 polymer ?
#
loop_
_entity_poly.entity_id
_entity_poly.type
_entity_poly.pdbx_seq_one_letter_code
_entity_poly.pdbx_strand_id
1 'polypeptide(L)'
;MGFRKILAQDQKDNMSGHDSTQRQKTLEGATAGRFVAAITVAALLTLGQGCRTGEDDVHRWANTAQGPRKLVAVLTHDKYPMDLRIEAAETLVSMKPRGGRRIGIQGTDEQQGLVDALAQMPPAPRTALIAKLVPNLQAEMAKPAPVQVVGQPAKTDMSVPYKDAAFAILTHEDGALIPDEALRKSVRASLAQWCTTNFADRLEDSSQLYGVEQVLRELKAEGVRNLPDQILPNANKLDRLAELTAELGDAETKQRAGQKLVDVAKFVNSNAWVAQKRPGVEAANKASKLTPTEDQLKGQLAQYQDEELLRVFSSMKKIGGKAVVEFLLGFVQDKAAVEKRRVAAMAALQGNLDRNSAAQAQIALSLAGDPATPDPLRDLSLARVGEFPRAMVVEKLYELFKNDKWQVRWVAASLVLKMSDTSQVQEFMSKLSSADGLAITEPLSYGGLLADLKGSTPPAELAAKYSATGNSVPARLTALSYYYAAGTPADISKIESFLKDGTAAPKCKADAKDCEWKCTVQGAAGSETKEIKTVGEFVEFCVKPALDKRAKGLSK
;
A
#
# COMPACT_ATOMS: atom_id res chain seq x y z
N MET A 1 18.47 14.85 7.23
CA MET A 1 19.62 15.70 6.89
C MET A 1 20.29 15.08 5.68
N GLY A 2 20.01 15.56 4.54
CA GLY A 2 20.88 16.31 3.68
C GLY A 2 21.39 15.45 2.54
N PHE A 3 20.70 15.45 1.40
CA PHE A 3 21.35 15.51 0.08
C PHE A 3 20.29 15.98 -0.94
N ARG A 4 20.32 17.26 -1.16
CA ARG A 4 19.65 17.92 -2.29
C ARG A 4 20.68 18.78 -3.01
N LYS A 5 20.54 18.85 -4.34
CA LYS A 5 21.19 19.71 -5.33
C LYS A 5 22.50 19.18 -5.92
N ILE A 6 22.39 18.96 -7.22
CA ILE A 6 23.21 19.55 -8.30
C ILE A 6 22.75 18.86 -9.60
N LEU A 7 22.19 19.65 -10.50
CA LEU A 7 22.47 19.80 -11.92
C LEU A 7 21.25 20.40 -12.63
N ALA A 8 21.28 21.71 -12.71
CA ALA A 8 20.62 22.47 -13.76
C ALA A 8 21.71 23.36 -14.33
N GLN A 9 22.05 23.15 -15.58
CA GLN A 9 22.54 24.22 -16.47
C GLN A 9 22.97 23.66 -17.83
N ASP A 10 22.62 24.47 -18.83
CA ASP A 10 23.17 24.54 -20.19
C ASP A 10 22.56 23.63 -21.27
N GLN A 11 21.69 24.24 -22.07
CA GLN A 11 22.02 24.58 -23.45
C GLN A 11 20.95 25.45 -24.09
N LYS A 12 21.26 26.74 -24.17
CA LYS A 12 20.76 27.68 -25.18
C LYS A 12 21.71 27.67 -26.38
N ASP A 13 21.15 28.07 -27.51
CA ASP A 13 21.78 28.49 -28.74
C ASP A 13 22.00 27.42 -29.84
N ASN A 14 21.12 27.48 -30.84
CA ASN A 14 21.55 27.80 -32.19
C ASN A 14 20.36 28.15 -33.09
N MET A 15 20.23 29.44 -33.35
CA MET A 15 19.51 30.03 -34.49
C MET A 15 20.50 30.24 -35.63
N SER A 16 20.11 29.80 -36.84
CA SER A 16 20.46 30.39 -38.17
C SER A 16 19.72 29.53 -39.21
N GLY A 17 18.78 29.94 -40.02
CA GLY A 17 18.86 31.08 -40.93
C GLY A 17 19.29 30.57 -42.30
N HIS A 18 18.32 30.21 -43.19
CA HIS A 18 18.59 30.33 -44.61
C HIS A 18 17.28 30.57 -45.41
N ASP A 19 17.23 31.74 -45.90
CA ASP A 19 16.37 32.34 -46.91
C ASP A 19 16.90 31.95 -48.32
N SER A 20 16.03 31.60 -49.26
CA SER A 20 16.31 31.83 -50.72
C SER A 20 15.05 31.60 -51.58
N THR A 21 14.38 32.69 -51.84
CA THR A 21 14.08 33.29 -53.19
C THR A 21 13.73 32.37 -54.38
N GLN A 22 12.49 32.59 -54.81
CA GLN A 22 11.99 32.82 -56.19
C GLN A 22 12.74 32.25 -57.39
N ARG A 23 11.97 31.59 -58.26
CA ARG A 23 11.96 31.88 -59.71
C ARG A 23 10.64 31.49 -60.37
N GLN A 24 9.88 32.51 -60.76
CA GLN A 24 8.91 32.48 -61.86
C GLN A 24 9.63 32.24 -63.19
N LYS A 25 9.04 31.46 -64.06
CA LYS A 25 9.18 31.62 -65.53
C LYS A 25 7.88 31.30 -66.21
N THR A 26 7.28 32.35 -66.72
CA THR A 26 6.29 32.42 -67.80
C THR A 26 6.87 31.94 -69.13
N LEU A 27 6.07 31.21 -69.90
CA LEU A 27 6.20 31.19 -71.38
C LEU A 27 4.83 30.93 -71.98
N GLU A 28 4.43 31.94 -72.75
CA GLU A 28 3.29 31.95 -73.67
C GLU A 28 3.56 31.12 -74.91
N GLY A 29 2.53 30.68 -75.59
CA GLY A 29 2.63 30.21 -76.96
C GLY A 29 1.38 29.51 -77.49
N ALA A 30 0.60 30.25 -78.24
CA ALA A 30 -0.63 29.87 -78.91
C ALA A 30 -0.43 28.75 -79.97
N THR A 31 -1.45 27.94 -80.22
CA THR A 31 -2.11 27.88 -81.52
C THR A 31 -3.37 27.00 -81.51
N ALA A 32 -4.37 27.53 -82.24
CA ALA A 32 -5.70 27.00 -82.40
C ALA A 32 -5.76 25.80 -83.37
N GLY A 33 -6.75 24.95 -83.24
CA GLY A 33 -7.06 23.92 -84.24
C GLY A 33 -8.20 22.99 -83.85
N ARG A 34 -9.38 23.30 -84.31
CA ARG A 34 -10.65 22.54 -84.35
C ARG A 34 -10.50 21.03 -84.35
N PHE A 35 -11.08 20.35 -83.34
CA PHE A 35 -11.84 19.10 -83.47
C PHE A 35 -12.92 19.08 -82.41
N VAL A 36 -14.06 19.53 -82.73
CA VAL A 36 -15.29 19.48 -81.92
C VAL A 36 -16.13 18.33 -82.46
N ALA A 37 -16.74 17.64 -81.55
CA ALA A 37 -17.86 16.72 -81.70
C ALA A 37 -17.58 15.23 -81.89
N ALA A 38 -16.95 14.54 -80.87
CA ALA A 38 -17.19 13.10 -80.61
C ALA A 38 -16.87 12.62 -79.21
N ILE A 39 -16.56 13.52 -78.24
CA ILE A 39 -16.17 13.09 -76.89
C ILE A 39 -17.16 13.51 -75.78
N THR A 40 -18.32 14.05 -76.18
CA THR A 40 -19.31 14.60 -75.21
C THR A 40 -20.27 13.56 -74.63
N VAL A 41 -20.29 12.31 -75.05
CA VAL A 41 -21.16 11.28 -74.48
C VAL A 41 -20.42 10.29 -73.56
N ALA A 42 -19.13 10.08 -73.71
CA ALA A 42 -18.33 9.21 -72.82
C ALA A 42 -17.92 9.94 -71.51
N ALA A 43 -17.83 11.26 -71.48
CA ALA A 43 -17.47 12.04 -70.29
C ALA A 43 -18.64 12.24 -69.30
N LEU A 44 -19.88 12.00 -69.69
CA LEU A 44 -21.06 12.08 -68.80
C LEU A 44 -21.36 10.81 -68.05
N LEU A 45 -20.76 9.67 -68.43
CA LEU A 45 -20.91 8.39 -67.73
C LEU A 45 -19.79 8.14 -66.68
N THR A 46 -18.72 8.91 -66.70
CA THR A 46 -17.62 8.83 -65.69
C THR A 46 -17.77 9.86 -64.56
N LEU A 47 -18.67 10.83 -64.68
CA LEU A 47 -18.95 11.81 -63.59
C LEU A 47 -19.96 11.29 -62.55
N GLY A 48 -20.47 10.06 -62.71
CA GLY A 48 -21.39 9.44 -61.76
C GLY A 48 -20.74 8.54 -60.71
N GLN A 49 -19.42 8.33 -60.77
CA GLN A 49 -18.67 7.76 -59.66
C GLN A 49 -18.26 8.90 -58.71
N GLY A 50 -19.27 9.48 -58.02
CA GLY A 50 -18.99 10.31 -56.87
C GLY A 50 -18.06 9.55 -55.96
N CYS A 51 -16.98 10.18 -55.50
CA CYS A 51 -16.02 9.64 -54.55
C CYS A 51 -16.75 8.93 -53.39
N ARG A 52 -17.01 7.62 -53.54
CA ARG A 52 -17.56 6.82 -52.44
C ARG A 52 -16.44 6.67 -51.41
N THR A 53 -16.65 7.27 -50.25
CA THR A 53 -15.78 7.04 -49.11
C THR A 53 -15.73 5.53 -48.85
N GLY A 54 -14.54 4.93 -48.92
CA GLY A 54 -14.28 3.51 -48.68
C GLY A 54 -13.40 3.32 -47.45
N GLU A 55 -13.07 2.06 -47.13
CA GLU A 55 -12.20 1.68 -45.99
C GLU A 55 -10.81 2.32 -46.14
N ASP A 56 -10.22 2.36 -47.33
CA ASP A 56 -8.92 3.00 -47.59
C ASP A 56 -8.91 4.49 -47.21
N ASP A 57 -10.02 5.19 -47.43
CA ASP A 57 -10.16 6.58 -47.01
C ASP A 57 -10.19 6.72 -45.49
N VAL A 58 -10.95 5.84 -44.81
CA VAL A 58 -11.07 5.83 -43.37
C VAL A 58 -9.69 5.64 -42.73
N HIS A 59 -8.92 4.64 -43.15
CA HIS A 59 -7.58 4.39 -42.65
C HIS A 59 -6.59 5.50 -42.94
N ARG A 60 -6.65 6.08 -44.13
CA ARG A 60 -5.79 7.21 -44.50
C ARG A 60 -6.04 8.42 -43.61
N TRP A 61 -7.29 8.70 -43.23
CA TRP A 61 -7.67 9.85 -42.41
C TRP A 61 -7.14 9.76 -40.99
N ALA A 62 -6.87 8.58 -40.44
CA ALA A 62 -6.26 8.41 -39.12
C ALA A 62 -4.99 9.27 -38.93
N ASN A 63 -4.23 9.48 -40.01
CA ASN A 63 -2.96 10.18 -39.96
C ASN A 63 -3.04 11.67 -40.41
N THR A 64 -4.25 12.20 -40.64
CA THR A 64 -4.45 13.59 -41.09
C THR A 64 -4.96 14.50 -39.98
N ALA A 65 -4.68 15.80 -40.07
CA ALA A 65 -5.15 16.79 -39.09
C ALA A 65 -6.68 16.85 -38.97
N GLN A 66 -7.39 16.74 -40.08
CA GLN A 66 -8.85 16.72 -40.15
C GLN A 66 -9.47 15.32 -40.03
N GLY A 67 -8.63 14.31 -39.76
CA GLY A 67 -9.04 12.94 -39.67
C GLY A 67 -10.17 12.68 -38.68
N PRO A 68 -10.03 13.07 -37.39
CA PRO A 68 -11.08 12.85 -36.40
C PRO A 68 -12.46 13.38 -36.86
N ARG A 69 -12.52 14.59 -37.39
CA ARG A 69 -13.76 15.19 -37.89
C ARG A 69 -14.39 14.40 -39.03
N LYS A 70 -13.57 13.92 -39.99
CA LYS A 70 -14.06 13.09 -41.10
C LYS A 70 -14.55 11.72 -40.62
N LEU A 71 -13.82 11.08 -39.70
CA LEU A 71 -14.18 9.79 -39.12
C LEU A 71 -15.48 9.89 -38.33
N VAL A 72 -15.64 10.93 -37.50
CA VAL A 72 -16.90 11.22 -36.80
C VAL A 72 -18.06 11.42 -37.80
N ALA A 73 -17.84 12.14 -38.89
CA ALA A 73 -18.87 12.32 -39.90
C ALA A 73 -19.29 11.01 -40.59
N VAL A 74 -18.36 10.06 -40.82
CA VAL A 74 -18.69 8.73 -41.32
C VAL A 74 -19.43 7.92 -40.26
N LEU A 75 -18.95 7.93 -39.01
CA LEU A 75 -19.54 7.22 -37.90
C LEU A 75 -21.00 7.58 -37.65
N THR A 76 -21.31 8.87 -37.68
CA THR A 76 -22.63 9.38 -37.27
C THR A 76 -23.65 9.41 -38.39
N HIS A 77 -23.24 9.45 -39.68
CA HIS A 77 -24.16 9.64 -40.79
C HIS A 77 -24.70 8.30 -41.33
N ASP A 78 -26.02 8.15 -41.39
CA ASP A 78 -26.77 6.98 -41.81
C ASP A 78 -26.62 6.58 -43.30
N LYS A 79 -26.17 7.50 -44.16
CA LYS A 79 -25.87 7.18 -45.57
C LYS A 79 -24.74 6.17 -45.74
N TYR A 80 -23.86 6.01 -44.72
CA TYR A 80 -22.76 5.05 -44.79
C TYR A 80 -23.20 3.67 -44.28
N PRO A 81 -22.71 2.59 -44.93
CA PRO A 81 -22.97 1.25 -44.44
C PRO A 81 -22.49 1.05 -42.98
N MET A 82 -23.16 0.19 -42.21
CA MET A 82 -22.84 -0.05 -40.81
C MET A 82 -21.39 -0.48 -40.64
N ASP A 83 -20.87 -1.33 -41.52
CA ASP A 83 -19.49 -1.84 -41.40
C ASP A 83 -18.45 -0.71 -41.56
N LEU A 84 -18.67 0.21 -42.50
CA LEU A 84 -17.81 1.40 -42.69
C LEU A 84 -17.89 2.35 -41.48
N ARG A 85 -19.05 2.46 -40.84
CA ARG A 85 -19.23 3.26 -39.62
C ARG A 85 -18.49 2.64 -38.42
N ILE A 86 -18.48 1.30 -38.31
CA ILE A 86 -17.69 0.58 -37.30
C ILE A 86 -16.20 0.77 -37.57
N GLU A 87 -15.76 0.60 -38.81
CA GLU A 87 -14.37 0.84 -39.20
C GLU A 87 -13.90 2.26 -38.87
N ALA A 88 -14.77 3.26 -39.07
CA ALA A 88 -14.47 4.63 -38.66
C ALA A 88 -14.35 4.77 -37.14
N ALA A 89 -15.17 4.06 -36.34
CA ALA A 89 -15.06 4.03 -34.90
C ALA A 89 -13.74 3.38 -34.43
N GLU A 90 -13.38 2.22 -34.98
CA GLU A 90 -12.13 1.51 -34.66
C GLU A 90 -10.90 2.33 -35.09
N THR A 91 -10.98 3.02 -36.21
CA THR A 91 -9.93 3.94 -36.66
C THR A 91 -9.76 5.12 -35.69
N LEU A 92 -10.85 5.67 -35.14
CA LEU A 92 -10.77 6.70 -34.08
C LEU A 92 -10.05 6.14 -32.84
N VAL A 93 -10.37 4.92 -32.41
CA VAL A 93 -9.71 4.27 -31.27
C VAL A 93 -8.22 4.07 -31.51
N SER A 94 -7.84 3.60 -32.70
CA SER A 94 -6.46 3.27 -33.06
C SER A 94 -5.60 4.49 -33.37
N MET A 95 -6.16 5.69 -33.45
CA MET A 95 -5.40 6.92 -33.72
C MET A 95 -4.28 7.14 -32.72
N LYS A 96 -3.09 7.51 -33.21
CA LYS A 96 -1.95 7.85 -32.36
C LYS A 96 -2.28 9.06 -31.47
N PRO A 97 -1.86 9.04 -30.20
CA PRO A 97 -2.02 10.20 -29.34
C PRO A 97 -1.36 11.45 -29.95
N ARG A 98 -2.00 12.61 -29.78
CA ARG A 98 -1.47 13.92 -30.18
C ARG A 98 -1.38 14.80 -28.94
N GLY A 99 -0.19 15.37 -28.69
CA GLY A 99 0.05 16.15 -27.48
C GLY A 99 -0.26 15.38 -26.18
N GLY A 100 -0.03 14.06 -26.16
CA GLY A 100 -0.35 13.19 -25.02
C GLY A 100 -1.83 12.83 -24.86
N ARG A 101 -2.72 13.31 -25.76
CA ARG A 101 -4.17 13.05 -25.69
C ARG A 101 -4.61 12.05 -26.75
N ARG A 102 -5.47 11.10 -26.39
CA ARG A 102 -6.16 10.18 -27.33
C ARG A 102 -7.39 10.87 -27.93
N ILE A 103 -7.15 11.82 -28.82
CA ILE A 103 -8.17 12.70 -29.41
C ILE A 103 -9.24 11.92 -30.20
N GLY A 104 -8.95 10.73 -30.69
CA GLY A 104 -9.93 9.90 -31.37
C GLY A 104 -10.98 9.31 -30.42
N ILE A 105 -10.65 9.10 -29.14
CA ILE A 105 -11.58 8.58 -28.13
C ILE A 105 -12.33 9.72 -27.45
N GLN A 106 -11.60 10.70 -26.88
CA GLN A 106 -12.17 11.78 -26.06
C GLN A 106 -12.54 13.06 -26.82
N GLY A 107 -11.99 13.24 -28.03
CA GLY A 107 -12.12 14.52 -28.74
C GLY A 107 -11.20 15.62 -28.17
N THR A 108 -11.47 16.82 -28.62
CA THR A 108 -10.87 18.09 -28.17
C THR A 108 -11.96 19.15 -28.09
N ASP A 109 -11.66 20.34 -27.59
CA ASP A 109 -12.62 21.47 -27.53
C ASP A 109 -13.16 21.85 -28.92
N GLU A 110 -12.42 21.54 -29.98
CA GLU A 110 -12.79 21.89 -31.38
C GLU A 110 -13.31 20.68 -32.19
N GLN A 111 -13.06 19.44 -31.73
CA GLN A 111 -13.37 18.22 -32.48
C GLN A 111 -13.90 17.14 -31.57
N GLN A 112 -15.04 16.57 -31.91
CA GLN A 112 -15.62 15.43 -31.19
C GLN A 112 -14.74 14.18 -31.34
N GLY A 113 -14.68 13.40 -30.25
CA GLY A 113 -14.16 12.03 -30.25
C GLY A 113 -15.26 10.99 -30.44
N LEU A 114 -14.89 9.73 -30.32
CA LEU A 114 -15.80 8.59 -30.42
C LEU A 114 -16.94 8.68 -29.40
N VAL A 115 -16.63 8.95 -28.13
CA VAL A 115 -17.61 8.97 -27.03
C VAL A 115 -18.63 10.09 -27.25
N ASP A 116 -18.16 11.32 -27.55
CA ASP A 116 -19.03 12.45 -27.79
C ASP A 116 -19.94 12.24 -29.01
N ALA A 117 -19.38 11.64 -30.09
CA ALA A 117 -20.12 11.31 -31.28
C ALA A 117 -21.24 10.29 -31.00
N LEU A 118 -20.94 9.24 -30.24
CA LEU A 118 -21.93 8.24 -29.83
C LEU A 118 -23.00 8.85 -28.93
N ALA A 119 -22.65 9.71 -27.99
CA ALA A 119 -23.58 10.36 -27.07
C ALA A 119 -24.62 11.23 -27.80
N GLN A 120 -24.20 11.90 -28.86
CA GLN A 120 -25.06 12.78 -29.64
C GLN A 120 -25.92 12.07 -30.69
N MET A 121 -25.66 10.78 -30.94
CA MET A 121 -26.49 10.02 -31.90
C MET A 121 -27.88 9.73 -31.33
N PRO A 122 -28.92 9.64 -32.19
CA PRO A 122 -30.24 9.15 -31.79
C PRO A 122 -30.15 7.75 -31.17
N PRO A 123 -31.00 7.41 -30.17
CA PRO A 123 -30.87 6.17 -29.40
C PRO A 123 -30.86 4.87 -30.23
N ALA A 124 -31.76 4.73 -31.20
CA ALA A 124 -31.89 3.48 -31.98
C ALA A 124 -30.64 3.19 -32.85
N PRO A 125 -30.16 4.12 -33.74
CA PRO A 125 -28.92 3.86 -34.49
C PRO A 125 -27.68 3.74 -33.61
N ARG A 126 -27.61 4.46 -32.47
CA ARG A 126 -26.55 4.32 -31.48
C ARG A 126 -26.49 2.91 -30.90
N THR A 127 -27.64 2.38 -30.42
CA THR A 127 -27.71 1.04 -29.86
C THR A 127 -27.30 -0.02 -30.87
N ALA A 128 -27.76 0.07 -32.12
CA ALA A 128 -27.39 -0.87 -33.18
C ALA A 128 -25.87 -0.84 -33.48
N LEU A 129 -25.28 0.34 -33.47
CA LEU A 129 -23.84 0.50 -33.70
C LEU A 129 -23.03 -0.04 -32.51
N ILE A 130 -23.38 0.30 -31.29
CA ILE A 130 -22.69 -0.18 -30.07
C ILE A 130 -22.78 -1.70 -29.95
N ALA A 131 -23.91 -2.30 -30.29
CA ALA A 131 -24.07 -3.77 -30.27
C ALA A 131 -23.08 -4.50 -31.20
N LYS A 132 -22.58 -3.85 -32.25
CA LYS A 132 -21.56 -4.39 -33.15
C LYS A 132 -20.14 -3.94 -32.77
N LEU A 133 -19.96 -2.68 -32.36
CA LEU A 133 -18.66 -2.10 -32.02
C LEU A 133 -18.06 -2.77 -30.78
N VAL A 134 -18.85 -2.94 -29.73
CA VAL A 134 -18.34 -3.44 -28.44
C VAL A 134 -17.70 -4.83 -28.54
N PRO A 135 -18.29 -5.83 -29.22
CA PRO A 135 -17.63 -7.12 -29.43
C PRO A 135 -16.27 -6.99 -30.14
N ASN A 136 -16.13 -6.08 -31.09
CA ASN A 136 -14.84 -5.84 -31.77
C ASN A 136 -13.81 -5.24 -30.80
N LEU A 137 -14.21 -4.25 -29.97
CA LEU A 137 -13.32 -3.71 -28.93
C LEU A 137 -12.86 -4.82 -27.97
N GLN A 138 -13.74 -5.70 -27.55
CA GLN A 138 -13.41 -6.82 -26.67
C GLN A 138 -12.46 -7.82 -27.34
N ALA A 139 -12.65 -8.13 -28.61
CA ALA A 139 -11.77 -8.99 -29.38
C ALA A 139 -10.36 -8.42 -29.51
N GLU A 140 -10.23 -7.13 -29.76
CA GLU A 140 -8.93 -6.44 -29.84
C GLU A 140 -8.24 -6.36 -28.47
N MET A 141 -8.98 -6.10 -27.39
CA MET A 141 -8.48 -6.15 -26.02
C MET A 141 -7.93 -7.52 -25.63
N ALA A 142 -8.50 -8.58 -26.13
CA ALA A 142 -8.10 -9.96 -25.81
C ALA A 142 -6.81 -10.39 -26.54
N LYS A 143 -6.33 -9.62 -27.51
CA LYS A 143 -5.09 -9.95 -28.22
C LYS A 143 -3.88 -9.82 -27.30
N PRO A 144 -2.94 -10.78 -27.36
CA PRO A 144 -1.72 -10.69 -26.58
C PRO A 144 -0.88 -9.47 -27.01
N ALA A 145 -0.18 -8.87 -26.06
CA ALA A 145 0.77 -7.81 -26.36
C ALA A 145 1.81 -8.30 -27.39
N PRO A 146 2.18 -7.46 -28.37
CA PRO A 146 3.14 -7.87 -29.40
C PRO A 146 4.51 -8.13 -28.79
N VAL A 147 5.16 -9.22 -29.24
CA VAL A 147 6.53 -9.54 -28.81
C VAL A 147 7.47 -8.47 -29.36
N GLN A 148 8.20 -7.83 -28.44
CA GLN A 148 9.23 -6.86 -28.79
C GLN A 148 10.51 -7.59 -29.23
N VAL A 149 11.04 -7.24 -30.40
CA VAL A 149 12.27 -7.83 -30.92
C VAL A 149 13.40 -6.81 -30.82
N VAL A 150 14.49 -7.19 -30.16
CA VAL A 150 15.66 -6.32 -30.01
C VAL A 150 16.19 -5.90 -31.39
N GLY A 151 16.39 -4.59 -31.59
CA GLY A 151 16.86 -4.01 -32.84
C GLY A 151 15.77 -3.70 -33.87
N GLN A 152 14.50 -4.00 -33.58
CA GLN A 152 13.37 -3.56 -34.39
C GLN A 152 12.59 -2.40 -33.72
N PRO A 153 11.91 -1.54 -34.49
CA PRO A 153 11.01 -0.54 -33.90
C PRO A 153 9.98 -1.20 -32.98
N ALA A 154 9.76 -0.60 -31.82
CA ALA A 154 8.78 -1.10 -30.86
C ALA A 154 7.38 -1.17 -31.49
N LYS A 155 6.79 -2.36 -31.47
CA LYS A 155 5.40 -2.57 -31.89
C LYS A 155 4.46 -2.00 -30.85
N THR A 156 3.49 -1.21 -31.28
CA THR A 156 2.47 -0.65 -30.40
C THR A 156 1.51 -1.75 -29.95
N ASP A 157 1.27 -1.82 -28.65
CA ASP A 157 0.22 -2.67 -28.10
C ASP A 157 -1.14 -2.01 -28.31
N MET A 158 -1.90 -2.53 -29.27
CA MET A 158 -3.21 -2.01 -29.64
C MET A 158 -4.29 -2.36 -28.62
N SER A 159 -4.09 -3.31 -27.72
CA SER A 159 -5.07 -3.65 -26.69
C SER A 159 -5.34 -2.47 -25.74
N VAL A 160 -4.35 -1.60 -25.51
CA VAL A 160 -4.45 -0.41 -24.64
C VAL A 160 -5.50 0.59 -25.13
N PRO A 161 -5.44 1.14 -26.38
CA PRO A 161 -6.46 2.08 -26.85
C PRO A 161 -7.86 1.44 -26.91
N TYR A 162 -7.98 0.18 -27.24
CA TYR A 162 -9.28 -0.52 -27.25
C TYR A 162 -9.86 -0.66 -25.84
N LYS A 163 -9.04 -0.97 -24.83
CA LYS A 163 -9.42 -0.96 -23.42
C LYS A 163 -9.89 0.45 -23.00
N ASP A 164 -9.15 1.49 -23.37
CA ASP A 164 -9.51 2.88 -23.07
C ASP A 164 -10.87 3.27 -23.68
N ALA A 165 -11.13 2.87 -24.93
CA ALA A 165 -12.41 3.13 -25.59
C ALA A 165 -13.56 2.37 -24.95
N ALA A 166 -13.38 1.08 -24.65
CA ALA A 166 -14.38 0.26 -23.99
C ALA A 166 -14.74 0.82 -22.61
N PHE A 167 -13.74 1.26 -21.83
CA PHE A 167 -13.95 1.88 -20.53
C PHE A 167 -14.67 3.23 -20.64
N ALA A 168 -14.26 4.09 -21.57
CA ALA A 168 -14.90 5.38 -21.79
C ALA A 168 -16.38 5.24 -22.20
N ILE A 169 -16.71 4.28 -23.09
CA ILE A 169 -18.09 4.00 -23.48
C ILE A 169 -18.89 3.43 -22.31
N LEU A 170 -18.29 2.55 -21.51
CA LEU A 170 -18.95 1.94 -20.35
C LEU A 170 -19.31 2.98 -19.27
N THR A 171 -18.42 3.95 -19.03
CA THR A 171 -18.56 4.89 -17.90
C THR A 171 -19.23 6.20 -18.26
N HIS A 172 -19.46 6.46 -19.55
CA HIS A 172 -20.14 7.68 -19.98
C HIS A 172 -21.56 7.76 -19.41
N GLU A 173 -21.87 8.82 -18.65
CA GLU A 173 -23.16 9.04 -18.00
C GLU A 173 -23.72 7.79 -17.33
N ASP A 174 -22.91 7.17 -16.45
CA ASP A 174 -23.27 5.95 -15.70
C ASP A 174 -23.71 4.75 -16.58
N GLY A 175 -23.15 4.66 -17.78
CA GLY A 175 -23.40 3.55 -18.71
C GLY A 175 -24.57 3.77 -19.67
N ALA A 176 -25.04 5.01 -19.81
CA ALA A 176 -26.16 5.35 -20.71
C ALA A 176 -25.91 4.98 -22.17
N LEU A 177 -24.64 4.87 -22.60
CA LEU A 177 -24.30 4.43 -23.96
C LEU A 177 -24.57 2.95 -24.22
N ILE A 178 -24.51 2.09 -23.19
CA ILE A 178 -24.75 0.65 -23.30
C ILE A 178 -26.04 0.30 -22.55
N PRO A 179 -27.21 0.48 -23.15
CA PRO A 179 -28.48 0.17 -22.46
C PRO A 179 -28.71 -1.33 -22.22
N ASP A 180 -28.10 -2.19 -23.04
CA ASP A 180 -28.17 -3.65 -22.87
C ASP A 180 -27.34 -4.09 -21.69
N GLU A 181 -28.00 -4.67 -20.67
CA GLU A 181 -27.35 -5.12 -19.43
C GLU A 181 -26.39 -6.29 -19.65
N ALA A 182 -26.71 -7.23 -20.54
CA ALA A 182 -25.85 -8.36 -20.83
C ALA A 182 -24.55 -7.89 -21.51
N LEU A 183 -24.65 -6.97 -22.46
CA LEU A 183 -23.51 -6.37 -23.11
C LEU A 183 -22.66 -5.56 -22.13
N ARG A 184 -23.29 -4.76 -21.26
CA ARG A 184 -22.60 -4.01 -20.19
C ARG A 184 -21.82 -4.92 -19.26
N LYS A 185 -22.43 -6.00 -18.78
CA LYS A 185 -21.77 -7.03 -17.98
C LYS A 185 -20.60 -7.69 -18.72
N SER A 186 -20.76 -7.97 -20.01
CA SER A 186 -19.67 -8.52 -20.83
C SER A 186 -18.48 -7.57 -20.93
N VAL A 187 -18.71 -6.26 -21.15
CA VAL A 187 -17.65 -5.25 -21.19
C VAL A 187 -16.92 -5.15 -19.86
N ARG A 188 -17.65 -5.13 -18.74
CA ARG A 188 -17.06 -5.10 -17.39
C ARG A 188 -16.16 -6.32 -17.17
N ALA A 189 -16.61 -7.51 -17.53
CA ALA A 189 -15.84 -8.74 -17.43
C ALA A 189 -14.56 -8.69 -18.29
N SER A 190 -14.65 -8.22 -19.53
CA SER A 190 -13.49 -8.09 -20.43
C SER A 190 -12.47 -7.06 -19.91
N LEU A 191 -12.93 -5.93 -19.39
CA LEU A 191 -12.07 -4.92 -18.75
C LEU A 191 -11.37 -5.48 -17.51
N ALA A 192 -12.11 -6.19 -16.63
CA ALA A 192 -11.55 -6.84 -15.45
C ALA A 192 -10.49 -7.89 -15.85
N GLN A 193 -10.77 -8.69 -16.86
CA GLN A 193 -9.82 -9.69 -17.37
C GLN A 193 -8.56 -9.04 -17.95
N TRP A 194 -8.72 -7.98 -18.77
CA TRP A 194 -7.58 -7.25 -19.32
C TRP A 194 -6.70 -6.65 -18.22
N CYS A 195 -7.33 -5.98 -17.23
CA CYS A 195 -6.61 -5.42 -16.10
C CYS A 195 -5.90 -6.49 -15.27
N THR A 196 -6.51 -7.65 -15.06
CA THR A 196 -5.89 -8.78 -14.34
C THR A 196 -4.67 -9.29 -15.10
N THR A 197 -4.80 -9.56 -16.39
CA THR A 197 -3.71 -10.12 -17.22
C THR A 197 -2.54 -9.15 -17.34
N ASN A 198 -2.81 -7.86 -17.44
CA ASN A 198 -1.81 -6.82 -17.64
C ASN A 198 -1.43 -6.07 -16.35
N PHE A 199 -1.84 -6.56 -15.17
CA PHE A 199 -1.70 -5.84 -13.90
C PHE A 199 -0.27 -5.39 -13.63
N ALA A 200 0.67 -6.35 -13.62
CA ALA A 200 2.06 -6.07 -13.25
C ALA A 200 2.78 -5.18 -14.28
N ASP A 201 2.49 -5.38 -15.56
CA ASP A 201 3.22 -4.72 -16.66
C ASP A 201 2.65 -3.34 -16.99
N ARG A 202 1.36 -3.14 -16.72
CA ARG A 202 0.64 -1.91 -17.12
C ARG A 202 0.18 -1.02 -15.96
N LEU A 203 0.42 -1.42 -14.71
CA LEU A 203 -0.01 -0.65 -13.54
C LEU A 203 0.52 0.79 -13.55
N GLU A 204 1.77 0.97 -13.96
CA GLU A 204 2.46 2.27 -14.01
C GLU A 204 2.63 2.83 -15.42
N ASP A 205 1.96 2.23 -16.42
CA ASP A 205 2.05 2.66 -17.82
C ASP A 205 1.26 3.97 -18.03
N SER A 206 1.98 5.06 -18.23
CA SER A 206 1.41 6.39 -18.48
C SER A 206 0.84 6.59 -19.88
N SER A 207 0.99 5.61 -20.79
CA SER A 207 0.45 5.70 -22.15
C SER A 207 -1.07 5.45 -22.19
N GLN A 208 -1.65 4.94 -21.11
CA GLN A 208 -3.07 4.69 -20.95
C GLN A 208 -3.84 5.99 -20.71
N LEU A 209 -5.05 6.09 -21.27
CA LEU A 209 -5.99 7.14 -20.92
C LEU A 209 -6.61 6.91 -19.54
N TYR A 210 -6.93 5.65 -19.26
CA TYR A 210 -7.45 5.19 -17.97
C TYR A 210 -6.53 4.10 -17.43
N GLY A 211 -5.82 4.39 -16.33
CA GLY A 211 -4.89 3.45 -15.71
C GLY A 211 -5.60 2.18 -15.18
N VAL A 212 -4.84 1.08 -15.09
CA VAL A 212 -5.34 -0.21 -14.57
C VAL A 212 -6.08 -0.04 -13.24
N GLU A 213 -5.48 0.69 -12.30
CA GLU A 213 -6.09 0.91 -10.99
C GLU A 213 -7.41 1.68 -11.07
N GLN A 214 -7.48 2.71 -11.90
CA GLN A 214 -8.72 3.48 -12.10
C GLN A 214 -9.84 2.58 -12.62
N VAL A 215 -9.54 1.73 -13.60
CA VAL A 215 -10.52 0.79 -14.16
C VAL A 215 -10.99 -0.21 -13.08
N LEU A 216 -10.06 -0.78 -12.31
CA LEU A 216 -10.40 -1.73 -11.24
C LEU A 216 -11.27 -1.08 -10.15
N ARG A 217 -10.97 0.16 -9.76
CA ARG A 217 -11.76 0.91 -8.77
C ARG A 217 -13.18 1.18 -9.25
N GLU A 218 -13.36 1.51 -10.52
CA GLU A 218 -14.69 1.70 -11.13
C GLU A 218 -15.48 0.38 -11.16
N LEU A 219 -14.82 -0.72 -11.50
CA LEU A 219 -15.43 -2.04 -11.54
C LEU A 219 -15.67 -2.65 -10.14
N LYS A 220 -15.04 -2.13 -9.11
CA LYS A 220 -15.16 -2.56 -7.69
C LYS A 220 -14.83 -4.07 -7.52
N ALA A 221 -15.65 -4.81 -6.77
CA ALA A 221 -15.43 -6.23 -6.50
C ALA A 221 -15.31 -7.08 -7.78
N GLU A 222 -16.08 -6.75 -8.81
CA GLU A 222 -16.01 -7.45 -10.10
C GLU A 222 -14.65 -7.27 -10.77
N GLY A 223 -14.07 -6.07 -10.70
CA GLY A 223 -12.76 -5.75 -11.27
C GLY A 223 -11.62 -6.57 -10.67
N VAL A 224 -11.66 -6.80 -9.36
CA VAL A 224 -10.57 -7.46 -8.64
C VAL A 224 -10.78 -8.96 -8.43
N ARG A 225 -11.92 -9.51 -8.85
CA ARG A 225 -12.28 -10.92 -8.63
C ARG A 225 -11.20 -11.90 -9.06
N ASN A 226 -10.54 -11.64 -10.18
CA ASN A 226 -9.52 -12.53 -10.75
C ASN A 226 -8.08 -12.15 -10.34
N LEU A 227 -7.85 -11.04 -9.65
CA LEU A 227 -6.51 -10.66 -9.20
C LEU A 227 -5.79 -11.74 -8.36
N PRO A 228 -6.49 -12.53 -7.50
CA PRO A 228 -5.83 -13.62 -6.77
C PRO A 228 -5.08 -14.62 -7.66
N ASP A 229 -5.46 -14.78 -8.93
CA ASP A 229 -4.78 -15.70 -9.85
C ASP A 229 -3.39 -15.19 -10.28
N GLN A 230 -3.10 -13.92 -10.08
CA GLN A 230 -1.78 -13.29 -10.28
C GLN A 230 -0.87 -13.38 -9.05
N ILE A 231 -1.33 -13.95 -7.94
CA ILE A 231 -0.52 -14.20 -6.75
C ILE A 231 0.38 -15.41 -7.00
N LEU A 232 1.60 -15.13 -7.44
CA LEU A 232 2.62 -16.12 -7.78
C LEU A 232 3.93 -15.80 -7.03
N PRO A 233 4.83 -16.78 -6.84
CA PRO A 233 6.16 -16.51 -6.32
C PRO A 233 6.91 -15.51 -7.22
N ASN A 234 7.54 -14.53 -6.60
CA ASN A 234 8.22 -13.40 -7.27
C ASN A 234 7.31 -12.51 -8.16
N ALA A 235 5.98 -12.54 -7.96
CA ALA A 235 5.07 -11.68 -8.72
C ALA A 235 5.41 -10.20 -8.53
N ASN A 236 5.51 -9.46 -9.62
CA ASN A 236 5.69 -8.02 -9.56
C ASN A 236 4.44 -7.34 -8.97
N LYS A 237 4.63 -6.26 -8.21
CA LYS A 237 3.53 -5.45 -7.64
C LYS A 237 2.57 -6.23 -6.72
N LEU A 238 3.05 -7.32 -6.08
CA LEU A 238 2.24 -8.16 -5.19
C LEU A 238 1.60 -7.36 -4.04
N ASP A 239 2.32 -6.40 -3.50
CA ASP A 239 1.84 -5.51 -2.43
C ASP A 239 0.65 -4.65 -2.87
N ARG A 240 0.69 -4.12 -4.10
CA ARG A 240 -0.41 -3.32 -4.66
C ARG A 240 -1.60 -4.18 -5.04
N LEU A 241 -1.33 -5.37 -5.57
CA LEU A 241 -2.36 -6.37 -5.85
C LEU A 241 -3.12 -6.76 -4.58
N ALA A 242 -2.40 -7.06 -3.50
CA ALA A 242 -2.99 -7.38 -2.20
C ALA A 242 -3.81 -6.22 -1.65
N GLU A 243 -3.32 -5.00 -1.76
CA GLU A 243 -4.01 -3.80 -1.29
C GLU A 243 -5.35 -3.56 -2.02
N LEU A 244 -5.35 -3.60 -3.36
CA LEU A 244 -6.58 -3.46 -4.14
C LEU A 244 -7.57 -4.60 -3.88
N THR A 245 -7.06 -5.83 -3.73
CA THR A 245 -7.91 -6.98 -3.37
C THR A 245 -8.50 -6.83 -1.97
N ALA A 246 -7.74 -6.33 -1.00
CA ALA A 246 -8.21 -6.09 0.35
C ALA A 246 -9.26 -4.95 0.40
N GLU A 247 -9.06 -3.90 -0.39
CA GLU A 247 -9.95 -2.75 -0.44
C GLU A 247 -11.27 -3.06 -1.17
N LEU A 248 -11.19 -3.62 -2.37
CA LEU A 248 -12.32 -3.73 -3.30
C LEU A 248 -12.96 -5.12 -3.35
N GLY A 249 -12.22 -6.18 -2.96
CA GLY A 249 -12.66 -7.56 -3.06
C GLY A 249 -13.79 -7.90 -2.10
N ASP A 250 -14.69 -8.77 -2.55
CA ASP A 250 -15.67 -9.43 -1.70
C ASP A 250 -15.01 -10.51 -0.80
N ALA A 251 -15.78 -11.11 0.08
CA ALA A 251 -15.29 -12.10 1.05
C ALA A 251 -14.66 -13.32 0.34
N GLU A 252 -15.24 -13.79 -0.75
CA GLU A 252 -14.74 -14.92 -1.53
C GLU A 252 -13.39 -14.59 -2.19
N THR A 253 -13.30 -13.42 -2.82
CA THR A 253 -12.07 -12.94 -3.47
C THR A 253 -10.93 -12.80 -2.44
N LYS A 254 -11.21 -12.21 -1.25
CA LYS A 254 -10.23 -12.11 -0.16
C LYS A 254 -9.80 -13.47 0.37
N GLN A 255 -10.74 -14.41 0.53
CA GLN A 255 -10.43 -15.76 0.96
C GLN A 255 -9.52 -16.49 -0.04
N ARG A 256 -9.83 -16.40 -1.34
CA ARG A 256 -8.97 -16.97 -2.40
C ARG A 256 -7.58 -16.34 -2.39
N ALA A 257 -7.48 -15.02 -2.28
CA ALA A 257 -6.21 -14.33 -2.19
C ALA A 257 -5.40 -14.77 -0.97
N GLY A 258 -6.04 -14.88 0.20
CA GLY A 258 -5.41 -15.38 1.41
C GLY A 258 -4.86 -16.79 1.24
N GLN A 259 -5.64 -17.70 0.65
CA GLN A 259 -5.19 -19.07 0.38
C GLN A 259 -4.00 -19.10 -0.60
N LYS A 260 -4.05 -18.33 -1.67
CA LYS A 260 -2.94 -18.21 -2.65
C LYS A 260 -1.67 -17.68 -1.99
N LEU A 261 -1.76 -16.67 -1.13
CA LEU A 261 -0.60 -16.17 -0.38
C LEU A 261 -0.01 -17.23 0.55
N VAL A 262 -0.85 -18.04 1.21
CA VAL A 262 -0.40 -19.18 2.04
C VAL A 262 0.34 -20.21 1.20
N ASP A 263 -0.18 -20.57 0.03
CA ASP A 263 0.45 -21.53 -0.87
C ASP A 263 1.81 -21.00 -1.39
N VAL A 264 1.87 -19.72 -1.76
CA VAL A 264 3.11 -19.05 -2.15
C VAL A 264 4.12 -19.02 -1.00
N ALA A 265 3.70 -18.68 0.22
CA ALA A 265 4.60 -18.66 1.38
C ALA A 265 5.18 -20.05 1.68
N LYS A 266 4.35 -21.10 1.64
CA LYS A 266 4.82 -22.49 1.82
C LYS A 266 5.83 -22.87 0.75
N PHE A 267 5.57 -22.54 -0.50
CA PHE A 267 6.48 -22.82 -1.59
C PHE A 267 7.79 -22.03 -1.45
N VAL A 268 7.72 -20.72 -1.20
CA VAL A 268 8.92 -19.88 -1.02
C VAL A 268 9.77 -20.38 0.15
N ASN A 269 9.14 -20.84 1.25
CA ASN A 269 9.88 -21.38 2.41
C ASN A 269 10.44 -22.80 2.19
N SER A 270 10.34 -23.36 1.00
CA SER A 270 10.78 -24.71 0.68
C SER A 270 12.14 -24.77 -0.05
N ASN A 271 12.80 -25.93 0.03
CA ASN A 271 14.00 -26.21 -0.77
C ASN A 271 13.72 -26.22 -2.28
N ALA A 272 12.47 -26.51 -2.70
CA ALA A 272 12.09 -26.49 -4.11
C ALA A 272 12.19 -25.09 -4.71
N TRP A 273 11.77 -24.05 -3.97
CA TRP A 273 11.95 -22.67 -4.42
C TRP A 273 13.44 -22.29 -4.53
N VAL A 274 14.26 -22.69 -3.55
CA VAL A 274 15.71 -22.45 -3.57
C VAL A 274 16.34 -23.08 -4.82
N ALA A 275 15.99 -24.34 -5.13
CA ALA A 275 16.45 -25.04 -6.32
C ALA A 275 16.01 -24.33 -7.61
N GLN A 276 14.77 -23.86 -7.68
CA GLN A 276 14.25 -23.10 -8.81
C GLN A 276 14.93 -21.74 -8.98
N LYS A 277 15.25 -21.04 -7.88
CA LYS A 277 15.86 -19.70 -7.91
C LYS A 277 17.35 -19.73 -8.27
N ARG A 278 18.05 -20.78 -7.86
CA ARG A 278 19.51 -20.93 -7.96
C ARG A 278 20.08 -20.66 -9.36
N PRO A 279 19.57 -21.25 -10.45
CA PRO A 279 20.14 -21.01 -11.80
C PRO A 279 20.11 -19.53 -12.20
N GLY A 280 19.05 -18.80 -11.82
CA GLY A 280 18.96 -17.37 -12.09
C GLY A 280 19.99 -16.54 -11.32
N VAL A 281 20.24 -16.88 -10.05
CA VAL A 281 21.26 -16.21 -9.23
C VAL A 281 22.66 -16.50 -9.78
N GLU A 282 22.96 -17.74 -10.16
CA GLU A 282 24.23 -18.12 -10.78
C GLU A 282 24.45 -17.38 -12.11
N ALA A 283 23.42 -17.29 -12.95
CA ALA A 283 23.49 -16.53 -14.21
C ALA A 283 23.73 -15.03 -13.97
N ALA A 284 23.07 -14.43 -12.98
CA ALA A 284 23.28 -13.03 -12.60
C ALA A 284 24.71 -12.78 -12.08
N ASN A 285 25.21 -13.66 -11.22
CA ASN A 285 26.60 -13.60 -10.74
C ASN A 285 27.60 -13.68 -11.89
N LYS A 286 27.41 -14.63 -12.83
CA LYS A 286 28.25 -14.76 -14.03
C LYS A 286 28.21 -13.51 -14.89
N ALA A 287 27.05 -12.92 -15.12
CA ALA A 287 26.93 -11.70 -15.90
C ALA A 287 27.66 -10.52 -15.23
N SER A 288 27.67 -10.49 -13.90
CA SER A 288 28.39 -9.49 -13.08
C SER A 288 29.87 -9.85 -12.85
N LYS A 289 30.38 -10.91 -13.47
CA LYS A 289 31.75 -11.43 -13.31
C LYS A 289 32.09 -11.80 -11.85
N LEU A 290 31.11 -12.21 -11.08
CA LEU A 290 31.27 -12.67 -9.70
C LEU A 290 31.36 -14.21 -9.68
N THR A 291 32.27 -14.73 -8.86
CA THR A 291 32.45 -16.17 -8.62
C THR A 291 32.28 -16.48 -7.14
N PRO A 292 31.04 -16.48 -6.62
CA PRO A 292 30.79 -16.75 -5.21
C PRO A 292 31.16 -18.20 -4.87
N THR A 293 31.64 -18.41 -3.64
CA THR A 293 31.75 -19.76 -3.09
C THR A 293 30.36 -20.37 -2.88
N GLU A 294 30.26 -21.68 -2.67
CA GLU A 294 28.99 -22.36 -2.43
C GLU A 294 28.27 -21.79 -1.18
N ASP A 295 29.00 -21.44 -0.13
CA ASP A 295 28.41 -20.85 1.08
C ASP A 295 27.92 -19.41 0.85
N GLN A 296 28.63 -18.63 0.04
CA GLN A 296 28.18 -17.31 -0.37
C GLN A 296 26.90 -17.40 -1.23
N LEU A 297 26.84 -18.39 -2.15
CA LEU A 297 25.65 -18.62 -2.96
C LEU A 297 24.46 -19.05 -2.13
N LYS A 298 24.66 -19.95 -1.14
CA LYS A 298 23.62 -20.32 -0.18
C LYS A 298 23.14 -19.10 0.63
N GLY A 299 24.07 -18.25 1.07
CA GLY A 299 23.74 -17.00 1.76
C GLY A 299 22.90 -16.06 0.91
N GLN A 300 23.25 -15.86 -0.37
CA GLN A 300 22.46 -15.06 -1.31
C GLN A 300 21.06 -15.64 -1.51
N LEU A 301 20.94 -16.94 -1.70
CA LEU A 301 19.65 -17.62 -1.86
C LEU A 301 18.77 -17.50 -0.61
N ALA A 302 19.36 -17.64 0.58
CA ALA A 302 18.65 -17.43 1.84
C ALA A 302 18.15 -15.98 1.98
N GLN A 303 18.96 -15.00 1.58
CA GLN A 303 18.55 -13.60 1.58
C GLN A 303 17.37 -13.35 0.62
N TYR A 304 17.44 -13.84 -0.63
CA TYR A 304 16.33 -13.73 -1.57
C TYR A 304 15.04 -14.40 -1.05
N GLN A 305 15.21 -15.55 -0.38
CA GLN A 305 14.08 -16.25 0.25
C GLN A 305 13.46 -15.43 1.39
N ASP A 306 14.29 -14.80 2.23
CA ASP A 306 13.82 -13.91 3.29
C ASP A 306 13.06 -12.70 2.72
N GLU A 307 13.64 -12.04 1.71
CA GLU A 307 13.03 -10.86 1.07
C GLU A 307 11.67 -11.20 0.48
N GLU A 308 11.56 -12.34 -0.22
CA GLU A 308 10.30 -12.78 -0.80
C GLU A 308 9.28 -13.15 0.27
N LEU A 309 9.66 -13.87 1.33
CA LEU A 309 8.76 -14.18 2.45
C LEU A 309 8.27 -12.93 3.16
N LEU A 310 9.14 -11.94 3.41
CA LEU A 310 8.73 -10.67 4.01
C LEU A 310 7.68 -9.96 3.15
N ARG A 311 7.85 -9.97 1.83
CA ARG A 311 6.91 -9.37 0.88
C ARG A 311 5.55 -10.09 0.90
N VAL A 312 5.57 -11.42 0.92
CA VAL A 312 4.37 -12.25 1.02
C VAL A 312 3.66 -12.02 2.36
N PHE A 313 4.37 -11.98 3.49
CA PHE A 313 3.79 -11.70 4.80
C PHE A 313 3.20 -10.28 4.90
N SER A 314 3.85 -9.28 4.27
CA SER A 314 3.27 -7.94 4.16
C SER A 314 1.94 -7.94 3.40
N SER A 315 1.84 -8.73 2.32
CA SER A 315 0.62 -8.90 1.56
C SER A 315 -0.45 -9.67 2.36
N MET A 316 -0.05 -10.69 3.12
CA MET A 316 -0.93 -11.41 4.05
C MET A 316 -1.54 -10.48 5.10
N LYS A 317 -0.74 -9.55 5.65
CA LYS A 317 -1.22 -8.55 6.60
C LYS A 317 -2.38 -7.71 6.01
N LYS A 318 -2.29 -7.35 4.74
CA LYS A 318 -3.32 -6.54 4.05
C LYS A 318 -4.60 -7.32 3.78
N ILE A 319 -4.47 -8.58 3.36
CA ILE A 319 -5.61 -9.45 3.02
C ILE A 319 -6.30 -9.99 4.27
N GLY A 320 -5.52 -10.45 5.27
CA GLY A 320 -6.06 -11.09 6.46
C GLY A 320 -6.78 -12.40 6.17
N GLY A 321 -7.75 -12.70 7.04
CA GLY A 321 -8.61 -13.88 6.91
C GLY A 321 -8.07 -15.14 7.61
N LYS A 322 -8.98 -16.10 7.82
CA LYS A 322 -8.73 -17.28 8.66
C LYS A 322 -7.50 -18.09 8.24
N ALA A 323 -7.40 -18.44 6.96
CA ALA A 323 -6.29 -19.24 6.44
C ALA A 323 -4.92 -18.57 6.65
N VAL A 324 -4.86 -17.24 6.45
CA VAL A 324 -3.65 -16.44 6.67
C VAL A 324 -3.27 -16.43 8.15
N VAL A 325 -4.23 -16.18 9.03
CA VAL A 325 -3.98 -16.12 10.48
C VAL A 325 -3.51 -17.49 11.01
N GLU A 326 -4.18 -18.58 10.64
CA GLU A 326 -3.79 -19.93 11.03
C GLU A 326 -2.39 -20.29 10.55
N PHE A 327 -2.06 -19.97 9.31
CA PHE A 327 -0.72 -20.20 8.76
C PHE A 327 0.35 -19.38 9.51
N LEU A 328 0.13 -18.08 9.70
CA LEU A 328 1.09 -17.22 10.40
C LEU A 328 1.28 -17.62 11.85
N LEU A 329 0.21 -18.00 12.58
CA LEU A 329 0.30 -18.50 13.94
C LEU A 329 1.09 -19.82 14.02
N GLY A 330 0.86 -20.74 13.11
CA GLY A 330 1.67 -21.96 13.00
C GLY A 330 3.15 -21.64 12.72
N PHE A 331 3.41 -20.67 11.83
CA PHE A 331 4.77 -20.27 11.46
C PHE A 331 5.54 -19.63 12.63
N VAL A 332 4.91 -18.77 13.44
CA VAL A 332 5.56 -18.15 14.61
C VAL A 332 5.86 -19.13 15.71
N GLN A 333 5.08 -20.23 15.84
CA GLN A 333 5.29 -21.28 16.81
C GLN A 333 6.38 -22.28 16.40
N ASP A 334 6.72 -22.37 15.12
CA ASP A 334 7.75 -23.26 14.62
C ASP A 334 9.15 -22.82 15.08
N LYS A 335 9.68 -23.48 16.10
CA LYS A 335 11.02 -23.20 16.65
C LYS A 335 12.16 -23.54 15.69
N ALA A 336 11.91 -24.34 14.64
CA ALA A 336 12.89 -24.65 13.60
C ALA A 336 12.97 -23.55 12.52
N ALA A 337 11.94 -22.72 12.41
CA ALA A 337 11.94 -21.59 11.46
C ALA A 337 12.93 -20.50 11.89
N VAL A 338 13.54 -19.85 10.90
CA VAL A 338 14.49 -18.75 11.09
C VAL A 338 13.83 -17.62 11.90
N GLU A 339 14.50 -17.12 12.93
CA GLU A 339 13.99 -16.10 13.85
C GLU A 339 13.43 -14.88 13.09
N LYS A 340 14.19 -14.30 12.16
CA LYS A 340 13.79 -13.15 11.36
C LYS A 340 12.46 -13.36 10.64
N ARG A 341 12.21 -14.56 10.13
CA ARG A 341 10.96 -14.94 9.46
C ARG A 341 9.80 -15.06 10.45
N ARG A 342 10.05 -15.63 11.64
CA ARG A 342 9.05 -15.71 12.72
C ARG A 342 8.63 -14.31 13.19
N VAL A 343 9.60 -13.42 13.36
CA VAL A 343 9.36 -12.00 13.71
C VAL A 343 8.49 -11.32 12.66
N ALA A 344 8.80 -11.50 11.38
CA ALA A 344 8.02 -10.95 10.27
C ALA A 344 6.59 -11.53 10.22
N ALA A 345 6.42 -12.83 10.47
CA ALA A 345 5.11 -13.47 10.53
C ALA A 345 4.26 -12.91 11.70
N MET A 346 4.87 -12.71 12.89
CA MET A 346 4.19 -12.09 14.04
C MET A 346 3.80 -10.63 13.76
N ALA A 347 4.65 -9.89 13.06
CA ALA A 347 4.33 -8.52 12.62
C ALA A 347 3.13 -8.49 11.64
N ALA A 348 3.04 -9.49 10.76
CA ALA A 348 1.95 -9.61 9.79
C ALA A 348 0.58 -9.95 10.42
N LEU A 349 0.56 -10.51 11.63
CA LEU A 349 -0.68 -10.78 12.37
C LEU A 349 -1.37 -9.52 12.89
N GLN A 350 -0.71 -8.36 12.88
CA GLN A 350 -1.27 -7.11 13.40
C GLN A 350 -2.63 -6.76 12.78
N GLY A 351 -3.64 -6.62 13.64
CA GLY A 351 -5.00 -6.27 13.24
C GLY A 351 -5.80 -7.39 12.59
N ASN A 352 -5.20 -8.60 12.46
CA ASN A 352 -5.84 -9.76 11.82
C ASN A 352 -6.29 -10.84 12.80
N LEU A 353 -5.87 -10.75 14.05
CA LEU A 353 -6.26 -11.74 15.08
C LEU A 353 -7.75 -11.61 15.40
N ASP A 354 -8.41 -12.76 15.61
CA ASP A 354 -9.77 -12.78 16.12
C ASP A 354 -9.75 -12.44 17.62
N ARG A 355 -10.23 -11.24 17.94
CA ARG A 355 -10.24 -10.69 19.30
C ARG A 355 -11.02 -11.56 20.31
N ASN A 356 -11.90 -12.45 19.83
CA ASN A 356 -12.69 -13.36 20.65
C ASN A 356 -12.08 -14.76 20.76
N SER A 357 -10.95 -15.02 20.09
CA SER A 357 -10.29 -16.33 20.09
C SER A 357 -9.34 -16.48 21.27
N ALA A 358 -9.76 -17.21 22.30
CA ALA A 358 -8.91 -17.58 23.44
C ALA A 358 -7.65 -18.37 23.00
N ALA A 359 -7.77 -19.20 21.96
CA ALA A 359 -6.64 -19.96 21.44
C ALA A 359 -5.56 -19.07 20.85
N GLN A 360 -5.94 -18.03 20.07
CA GLN A 360 -4.99 -17.08 19.50
C GLN A 360 -4.35 -16.20 20.58
N ALA A 361 -5.13 -15.75 21.58
CA ALA A 361 -4.61 -15.04 22.74
C ALA A 361 -3.58 -15.89 23.51
N GLN A 362 -3.87 -17.17 23.72
CA GLN A 362 -2.97 -18.09 24.41
C GLN A 362 -1.64 -18.31 23.67
N ILE A 363 -1.65 -18.36 22.33
CA ILE A 363 -0.41 -18.45 21.54
C ILE A 363 0.44 -17.21 21.75
N ALA A 364 -0.14 -16.01 21.65
CA ALA A 364 0.57 -14.76 21.85
C ALA A 364 1.15 -14.64 23.27
N LEU A 365 0.36 -15.01 24.31
CA LEU A 365 0.78 -15.03 25.71
C LEU A 365 1.90 -16.04 25.96
N SER A 366 1.82 -17.24 25.36
CA SER A 366 2.84 -18.28 25.52
C SER A 366 4.18 -17.84 24.95
N LEU A 367 4.18 -17.21 23.77
CA LEU A 367 5.40 -16.65 23.17
C LEU A 367 5.95 -15.47 23.97
N ALA A 368 5.09 -14.65 24.53
CA ALA A 368 5.48 -13.52 25.38
C ALA A 368 6.13 -13.98 26.69
N GLY A 369 5.65 -15.08 27.29
CA GLY A 369 6.12 -15.60 28.57
C GLY A 369 7.28 -16.61 28.50
N ASP A 370 7.52 -17.24 27.33
CA ASP A 370 8.58 -18.25 27.17
C ASP A 370 9.97 -17.58 27.18
N PRO A 371 10.84 -17.89 28.17
CA PRO A 371 12.20 -17.35 28.23
C PRO A 371 13.05 -17.66 26.99
N ALA A 372 12.73 -18.76 26.28
CA ALA A 372 13.43 -19.18 25.07
C ALA A 372 12.98 -18.42 23.82
N THR A 373 11.91 -17.62 23.90
CA THR A 373 11.47 -16.77 22.78
C THR A 373 12.46 -15.62 22.60
N PRO A 374 12.99 -15.40 21.38
CA PRO A 374 13.84 -14.25 21.08
C PRO A 374 13.17 -12.91 21.40
N ASP A 375 13.93 -11.95 21.91
CA ASP A 375 13.37 -10.67 22.40
C ASP A 375 12.52 -9.93 21.32
N PRO A 376 12.91 -9.80 20.03
CA PRO A 376 12.08 -9.14 19.04
C PRO A 376 10.72 -9.84 18.81
N LEU A 377 10.70 -11.18 18.87
CA LEU A 377 9.47 -11.95 18.73
C LEU A 377 8.57 -11.81 19.97
N ARG A 378 9.19 -11.78 21.17
CA ARG A 378 8.48 -11.56 22.44
C ARG A 378 7.80 -10.20 22.47
N ASP A 379 8.51 -9.14 22.07
CA ASP A 379 7.96 -7.77 22.06
C ASP A 379 6.75 -7.65 21.12
N LEU A 380 6.83 -8.26 19.94
CA LEU A 380 5.70 -8.31 19.03
C LEU A 380 4.55 -9.16 19.58
N SER A 381 4.85 -10.26 20.27
CA SER A 381 3.83 -11.11 20.90
C SER A 381 3.08 -10.33 21.98
N LEU A 382 3.77 -9.58 22.84
CA LEU A 382 3.16 -8.68 23.81
C LEU A 382 2.30 -7.60 23.14
N ALA A 383 2.77 -7.03 22.04
CA ALA A 383 1.98 -6.08 21.26
C ALA A 383 0.68 -6.72 20.71
N ARG A 384 0.73 -7.99 20.27
CA ARG A 384 -0.47 -8.74 19.81
C ARG A 384 -1.41 -9.05 20.98
N VAL A 385 -0.89 -9.39 22.18
CA VAL A 385 -1.71 -9.57 23.38
C VAL A 385 -2.58 -8.34 23.63
N GLY A 386 -2.05 -7.14 23.40
CA GLY A 386 -2.80 -5.87 23.51
C GLY A 386 -4.00 -5.72 22.56
N GLU A 387 -4.17 -6.57 21.57
CA GLU A 387 -5.31 -6.56 20.65
C GLU A 387 -6.53 -7.32 21.21
N PHE A 388 -6.36 -8.13 22.26
CA PHE A 388 -7.42 -8.92 22.87
C PHE A 388 -8.13 -8.15 24.01
N PRO A 389 -9.40 -8.48 24.31
CA PRO A 389 -10.10 -7.90 25.47
C PRO A 389 -9.37 -8.19 26.78
N ARG A 390 -9.34 -7.22 27.71
CA ARG A 390 -8.71 -7.33 29.02
C ARG A 390 -9.09 -8.62 29.75
N ALA A 391 -10.39 -8.93 29.82
CA ALA A 391 -10.88 -10.11 30.53
C ALA A 391 -10.26 -11.44 30.05
N MET A 392 -9.77 -11.50 28.82
CA MET A 392 -9.16 -12.71 28.24
C MET A 392 -7.68 -12.85 28.59
N VAL A 393 -6.97 -11.75 28.83
CA VAL A 393 -5.50 -11.76 28.91
C VAL A 393 -4.94 -11.28 30.25
N VAL A 394 -5.72 -10.56 31.05
CA VAL A 394 -5.22 -9.83 32.23
C VAL A 394 -4.56 -10.74 33.28
N GLU A 395 -5.16 -11.88 33.59
CA GLU A 395 -4.60 -12.81 34.58
C GLU A 395 -3.22 -13.32 34.13
N LYS A 396 -3.08 -13.65 32.86
CA LYS A 396 -1.80 -14.08 32.30
C LYS A 396 -0.77 -12.95 32.22
N LEU A 397 -1.21 -11.73 31.98
CA LEU A 397 -0.32 -10.56 32.05
C LEU A 397 0.19 -10.34 33.49
N TYR A 398 -0.66 -10.53 34.52
CA TYR A 398 -0.23 -10.46 35.91
C TYR A 398 0.81 -11.57 36.28
N GLU A 399 0.70 -12.76 35.68
CA GLU A 399 1.75 -13.80 35.85
C GLU A 399 3.11 -13.32 35.34
N LEU A 400 3.12 -12.52 34.24
CA LEU A 400 4.35 -11.96 33.67
C LEU A 400 5.02 -10.88 34.54
N PHE A 401 4.34 -10.33 35.57
CA PHE A 401 4.97 -9.43 36.54
C PHE A 401 6.08 -10.10 37.37
N LYS A 402 6.13 -11.44 37.39
CA LYS A 402 7.19 -12.22 38.02
C LYS A 402 8.33 -12.58 37.06
N ASN A 403 8.29 -12.14 35.82
CA ASN A 403 9.32 -12.47 34.83
C ASN A 403 10.67 -11.85 35.20
N ASP A 404 11.75 -12.58 35.03
CA ASP A 404 13.10 -12.12 35.36
C ASP A 404 13.56 -10.94 34.47
N LYS A 405 13.12 -10.89 33.22
CA LYS A 405 13.40 -9.77 32.31
C LYS A 405 12.48 -8.60 32.64
N TRP A 406 13.04 -7.51 33.11
CA TRP A 406 12.30 -6.31 33.48
C TRP A 406 11.50 -5.71 32.30
N GLN A 407 12.01 -5.83 31.07
CA GLN A 407 11.31 -5.36 29.85
C GLN A 407 9.97 -6.09 29.67
N VAL A 408 9.92 -7.39 29.92
CA VAL A 408 8.68 -8.18 29.84
C VAL A 408 7.67 -7.70 30.88
N ARG A 409 8.12 -7.53 32.15
CA ARG A 409 7.27 -6.98 33.23
C ARG A 409 6.74 -5.60 32.87
N TRP A 410 7.63 -4.73 32.40
CA TRP A 410 7.29 -3.37 32.00
C TRP A 410 6.19 -3.33 30.92
N VAL A 411 6.34 -4.10 29.84
CA VAL A 411 5.35 -4.14 28.76
C VAL A 411 4.04 -4.78 29.24
N ALA A 412 4.11 -5.88 30.01
CA ALA A 412 2.92 -6.53 30.56
C ALA A 412 2.12 -5.58 31.46
N ALA A 413 2.78 -4.89 32.39
CA ALA A 413 2.13 -3.92 33.28
C ALA A 413 1.59 -2.71 32.52
N SER A 414 2.32 -2.22 31.54
CA SER A 414 1.87 -1.15 30.66
C SER A 414 0.60 -1.53 29.88
N LEU A 415 0.52 -2.76 29.38
CA LEU A 415 -0.67 -3.29 28.71
C LEU A 415 -1.86 -3.37 29.67
N VAL A 416 -1.65 -3.92 30.89
CA VAL A 416 -2.71 -3.98 31.90
C VAL A 416 -3.26 -2.59 32.18
N LEU A 417 -2.42 -1.58 32.41
CA LEU A 417 -2.86 -0.20 32.65
C LEU A 417 -3.61 0.38 31.46
N LYS A 418 -3.09 0.22 30.23
CA LYS A 418 -3.76 0.70 29.01
C LYS A 418 -5.15 0.08 28.78
N MET A 419 -5.38 -1.13 29.28
CA MET A 419 -6.66 -1.84 29.20
C MET A 419 -7.55 -1.61 30.41
N SER A 420 -7.11 -0.81 31.42
CA SER A 420 -7.78 -0.59 32.69
C SER A 420 -8.43 0.78 32.76
N ASP A 421 -9.37 0.91 33.67
CA ASP A 421 -9.88 2.17 34.20
C ASP A 421 -9.45 2.35 35.66
N THR A 422 -9.86 3.45 36.29
CA THR A 422 -9.48 3.77 37.66
C THR A 422 -10.01 2.76 38.71
N SER A 423 -11.08 2.00 38.41
CA SER A 423 -11.63 0.99 39.31
C SER A 423 -10.71 -0.23 39.49
N GLN A 424 -9.86 -0.50 38.50
CA GLN A 424 -8.96 -1.66 38.48
C GLN A 424 -7.55 -1.35 39.03
N VAL A 425 -7.28 -0.10 39.41
CA VAL A 425 -5.96 0.31 39.91
C VAL A 425 -5.61 -0.41 41.21
N GLN A 426 -6.59 -0.70 42.07
CA GLN A 426 -6.33 -1.45 43.30
C GLN A 426 -5.78 -2.85 43.03
N GLU A 427 -6.38 -3.57 42.08
CA GLU A 427 -5.91 -4.89 41.66
C GLU A 427 -4.47 -4.79 41.09
N PHE A 428 -4.25 -3.86 40.17
CA PHE A 428 -2.93 -3.61 39.58
C PHE A 428 -1.87 -3.34 40.64
N MET A 429 -2.09 -2.42 41.58
CA MET A 429 -1.15 -2.09 42.63
C MET A 429 -0.86 -3.26 43.56
N SER A 430 -1.86 -4.12 43.84
CA SER A 430 -1.65 -5.33 44.64
C SER A 430 -0.76 -6.36 43.94
N LYS A 431 -0.89 -6.50 42.64
CA LYS A 431 -0.05 -7.41 41.83
C LYS A 431 1.39 -6.93 41.71
N LEU A 432 1.62 -5.59 41.61
CA LEU A 432 2.98 -5.02 41.63
C LEU A 432 3.72 -5.36 42.93
N SER A 433 3.03 -5.54 44.03
CA SER A 433 3.63 -5.85 45.35
C SER A 433 4.40 -7.15 45.35
N SER A 434 4.15 -8.07 44.43
CA SER A 434 4.82 -9.35 44.29
C SER A 434 6.05 -9.33 43.36
N ALA A 435 6.37 -8.18 42.75
CA ALA A 435 7.49 -8.06 41.82
C ALA A 435 8.82 -7.94 42.61
N ASP A 436 9.74 -8.85 42.40
CA ASP A 436 11.10 -8.82 42.96
C ASP A 436 12.01 -8.00 42.05
N GLY A 437 12.47 -6.82 42.53
CA GLY A 437 13.40 -5.96 41.84
C GLY A 437 12.81 -5.27 40.63
N LEU A 438 12.65 -3.94 40.67
CA LEU A 438 12.17 -3.14 39.56
C LEU A 438 13.31 -2.37 38.90
N ALA A 439 13.25 -2.16 37.59
CA ALA A 439 14.01 -1.09 36.94
C ALA A 439 13.31 0.25 37.16
N ILE A 440 14.06 1.35 37.28
CA ILE A 440 13.47 2.69 37.50
C ILE A 440 12.50 3.10 36.38
N THR A 441 12.72 2.61 35.15
CA THR A 441 11.84 2.83 33.98
C THR A 441 10.45 2.28 34.21
N GLU A 442 10.29 1.20 34.98
CA GLU A 442 8.99 0.57 35.23
C GLU A 442 8.04 1.52 35.97
N PRO A 443 8.33 1.98 37.22
CA PRO A 443 7.43 2.87 37.93
C PRO A 443 7.28 4.23 37.26
N LEU A 444 8.34 4.79 36.63
CA LEU A 444 8.24 6.07 35.93
C LEU A 444 7.26 6.01 34.75
N SER A 445 7.28 4.91 33.99
CA SER A 445 6.36 4.66 32.88
C SER A 445 4.92 4.44 33.38
N TYR A 446 4.75 3.64 34.45
CA TYR A 446 3.40 3.35 35.00
C TYR A 446 2.74 4.59 35.57
N GLY A 447 3.48 5.51 36.17
CA GLY A 447 2.97 6.79 36.65
C GLY A 447 2.33 7.65 35.55
N GLY A 448 2.95 7.69 34.37
CA GLY A 448 2.38 8.35 33.19
C GLY A 448 1.07 7.70 32.74
N LEU A 449 1.05 6.35 32.63
CA LEU A 449 -0.15 5.61 32.25
C LEU A 449 -1.28 5.75 33.30
N LEU A 450 -0.93 5.80 34.59
CA LEU A 450 -1.90 6.05 35.68
C LEU A 450 -2.57 7.43 35.51
N ALA A 451 -1.82 8.43 35.06
CA ALA A 451 -2.35 9.76 34.84
C ALA A 451 -3.39 9.84 33.69
N ASP A 452 -3.28 8.94 32.72
CA ASP A 452 -4.15 8.88 31.54
C ASP A 452 -5.45 8.06 31.79
N LEU A 453 -5.56 7.36 32.93
CA LEU A 453 -6.72 6.52 33.22
C LEU A 453 -8.01 7.33 33.34
N LYS A 454 -9.10 6.75 32.83
CA LYS A 454 -10.46 7.29 32.93
C LYS A 454 -11.24 6.48 33.97
N GLY A 455 -12.21 7.13 34.63
CA GLY A 455 -13.08 6.45 35.58
C GLY A 455 -13.65 7.42 36.63
N SER A 456 -14.33 6.87 37.63
CA SER A 456 -15.03 7.64 38.67
C SER A 456 -14.08 8.29 39.70
N THR A 457 -12.93 7.65 39.98
CA THR A 457 -11.93 8.16 40.92
C THR A 457 -10.84 8.92 40.14
N PRO A 458 -10.58 10.19 40.45
CA PRO A 458 -9.48 10.92 39.81
C PRO A 458 -8.11 10.23 39.99
N PRO A 459 -7.27 10.13 38.96
CA PRO A 459 -5.93 9.55 39.09
C PRO A 459 -5.06 10.18 40.20
N ALA A 460 -5.22 11.48 40.46
CA ALA A 460 -4.52 12.18 41.56
C ALA A 460 -4.89 11.63 42.94
N GLU A 461 -6.14 11.25 43.17
CA GLU A 461 -6.58 10.63 44.43
C GLU A 461 -5.98 9.22 44.59
N LEU A 462 -5.93 8.46 43.51
CA LEU A 462 -5.27 7.14 43.49
C LEU A 462 -3.75 7.28 43.77
N ALA A 463 -3.09 8.26 43.16
CA ALA A 463 -1.70 8.55 43.42
C ALA A 463 -1.47 8.91 44.91
N ALA A 464 -2.30 9.76 45.49
CA ALA A 464 -2.22 10.08 46.92
C ALA A 464 -2.46 8.87 47.82
N LYS A 465 -3.46 8.03 47.52
CA LYS A 465 -3.76 6.79 48.27
C LYS A 465 -2.59 5.81 48.26
N TYR A 466 -1.99 5.55 47.09
CA TYR A 466 -0.98 4.49 46.94
C TYR A 466 0.45 4.97 47.22
N SER A 467 0.73 6.29 47.30
CA SER A 467 2.02 6.81 47.76
C SER A 467 2.24 6.67 49.27
N ALA A 468 1.18 6.47 50.07
CA ALA A 468 1.24 6.35 51.53
C ALA A 468 2.16 5.17 51.98
N THR A 469 2.82 5.35 53.13
CA THR A 469 3.84 4.41 53.68
C THR A 469 3.32 2.99 53.99
N GLY A 470 2.01 2.79 54.15
CA GLY A 470 1.41 1.48 54.31
C GLY A 470 1.33 0.61 53.05
N ASN A 471 1.62 1.18 51.88
CA ASN A 471 1.62 0.42 50.62
C ASN A 471 3.00 -0.18 50.32
N SER A 472 3.04 -1.19 49.46
CA SER A 472 4.31 -1.78 48.99
C SER A 472 5.18 -0.76 48.24
N VAL A 473 6.49 -0.95 48.29
CA VAL A 473 7.45 -0.04 47.63
C VAL A 473 7.15 0.10 46.11
N PRO A 474 6.90 -1.00 45.34
CA PRO A 474 6.52 -0.86 43.93
C PRO A 474 5.28 -0.01 43.69
N ALA A 475 4.23 -0.21 44.48
CA ALA A 475 3.00 0.59 44.38
C ALA A 475 3.27 2.07 44.72
N ARG A 476 4.04 2.32 45.76
CA ARG A 476 4.42 3.69 46.17
C ARG A 476 5.21 4.42 45.11
N LEU A 477 6.23 3.78 44.53
CA LEU A 477 7.05 4.35 43.47
C LEU A 477 6.21 4.66 42.22
N THR A 478 5.31 3.74 41.85
CA THR A 478 4.36 3.95 40.73
C THR A 478 3.45 5.16 41.00
N ALA A 479 2.89 5.27 42.22
CA ALA A 479 2.04 6.38 42.61
C ALA A 479 2.81 7.72 42.65
N LEU A 480 4.04 7.73 43.19
CA LEU A 480 4.92 8.90 43.18
C LEU A 480 5.31 9.32 41.76
N SER A 481 5.43 8.35 40.84
CA SER A 481 5.70 8.63 39.42
C SER A 481 4.53 9.29 38.70
N TYR A 482 3.29 9.21 39.20
CA TYR A 482 2.19 10.04 38.74
C TYR A 482 2.56 11.53 38.84
N TYR A 483 3.13 11.96 39.97
CA TYR A 483 3.55 13.36 40.16
C TYR A 483 4.70 13.74 39.24
N TYR A 484 5.60 12.79 38.95
CA TYR A 484 6.62 12.97 37.91
C TYR A 484 6.01 13.22 36.53
N ALA A 485 4.96 12.52 36.16
CA ALA A 485 4.34 12.60 34.83
C ALA A 485 3.30 13.75 34.69
N ALA A 486 2.44 13.92 35.69
CA ALA A 486 1.24 14.77 35.61
C ALA A 486 1.03 15.69 36.83
N GLY A 487 1.91 15.67 37.84
CA GLY A 487 1.78 16.50 39.02
C GLY A 487 1.80 17.99 38.71
N THR A 488 1.11 18.77 39.53
CA THR A 488 0.96 20.21 39.43
C THR A 488 1.80 20.93 40.51
N PRO A 489 2.05 22.25 40.42
CA PRO A 489 2.73 22.99 41.47
C PRO A 489 2.08 22.86 42.86
N ALA A 490 0.75 22.65 42.93
CA ALA A 490 0.02 22.41 44.18
C ALA A 490 0.41 21.07 44.86
N ASP A 491 1.03 20.16 44.14
CA ASP A 491 1.42 18.86 44.70
C ASP A 491 2.82 18.87 45.31
N ILE A 492 3.60 19.97 45.19
CA ILE A 492 4.96 20.08 45.73
C ILE A 492 4.98 19.81 47.23
N SER A 493 4.11 20.43 47.99
CA SER A 493 4.04 20.22 49.45
C SER A 493 3.71 18.77 49.85
N LYS A 494 2.91 18.09 49.04
CA LYS A 494 2.58 16.67 49.28
C LYS A 494 3.81 15.79 49.09
N ILE A 495 4.57 15.98 47.99
CA ILE A 495 5.73 15.15 47.71
C ILE A 495 6.90 15.45 48.64
N GLU A 496 7.02 16.67 49.15
CA GLU A 496 8.06 17.05 50.14
C GLU A 496 7.98 16.23 51.43
N SER A 497 6.79 15.74 51.80
CA SER A 497 6.65 14.81 52.93
C SER A 497 7.40 13.50 52.76
N PHE A 498 7.70 13.09 51.54
CA PHE A 498 8.43 11.85 51.24
C PHE A 498 9.93 12.02 51.12
N LEU A 499 10.50 13.24 51.14
CA LEU A 499 11.95 13.49 50.99
C LEU A 499 12.77 12.79 52.06
N LYS A 500 12.21 12.55 53.24
CA LYS A 500 12.90 11.89 54.36
C LYS A 500 12.60 10.37 54.44
N ASP A 501 11.95 9.83 53.42
CA ASP A 501 11.57 8.42 53.43
C ASP A 501 12.78 7.53 53.14
N GLY A 502 13.32 6.92 54.22
CA GLY A 502 14.46 6.03 54.16
C GLY A 502 14.17 4.62 53.66
N THR A 503 12.94 4.33 53.22
CA THR A 503 12.60 3.00 52.69
C THR A 503 13.47 2.69 51.48
N ALA A 504 14.15 1.54 51.47
CA ALA A 504 15.03 1.16 50.37
C ALA A 504 14.32 1.01 49.04
N ALA A 505 14.90 1.58 47.97
CA ALA A 505 14.44 1.33 46.62
C ALA A 505 14.65 -0.15 46.23
N PRO A 506 13.81 -0.72 45.36
CA PRO A 506 14.00 -2.09 44.87
C PRO A 506 15.34 -2.20 44.14
N LYS A 507 16.14 -3.19 44.51
CA LYS A 507 17.41 -3.44 43.80
C LYS A 507 17.15 -4.31 42.58
N CYS A 508 17.81 -3.97 41.48
CA CYS A 508 17.89 -4.86 40.34
C CYS A 508 18.62 -6.17 40.74
N LYS A 509 18.24 -7.28 40.11
CA LYS A 509 19.05 -8.51 40.21
C LYS A 509 20.44 -8.20 39.65
N ALA A 510 21.47 -8.80 40.26
CA ALA A 510 22.88 -8.48 39.97
C ALA A 510 23.29 -8.74 38.50
N ASP A 511 22.57 -9.61 37.80
CA ASP A 511 22.78 -10.02 36.41
C ASP A 511 21.85 -9.31 35.40
N ALA A 512 20.96 -8.43 35.91
CA ALA A 512 20.02 -7.71 35.05
C ALA A 512 20.73 -6.57 34.32
N LYS A 513 20.98 -6.75 33.02
CA LYS A 513 21.48 -5.71 32.14
C LYS A 513 20.47 -4.54 32.06
N ASP A 514 20.97 -3.33 32.04
CA ASP A 514 20.20 -2.07 31.89
C ASP A 514 19.17 -1.80 33.01
N CYS A 515 19.28 -2.49 34.12
CA CYS A 515 18.45 -2.27 35.30
C CYS A 515 19.16 -1.35 36.26
N GLU A 516 19.04 -0.04 36.09
CA GLU A 516 19.70 0.95 36.93
C GLU A 516 18.70 1.82 37.68
N TRP A 517 19.02 2.19 38.94
CA TRP A 517 18.30 3.18 39.74
C TRP A 517 19.06 4.49 39.74
N LYS A 518 18.91 5.27 38.65
CA LYS A 518 19.60 6.55 38.45
C LYS A 518 18.66 7.58 37.85
N CYS A 519 18.72 8.81 38.31
CA CYS A 519 18.09 9.97 37.68
C CYS A 519 19.10 11.04 37.31
N THR A 520 18.87 11.68 36.15
CA THR A 520 19.68 12.81 35.73
C THR A 520 19.06 14.10 36.24
N VAL A 521 19.79 14.84 37.05
CA VAL A 521 19.39 16.14 37.59
C VAL A 521 20.19 17.26 36.96
N GLN A 522 19.58 18.40 36.76
CA GLN A 522 20.27 19.61 36.28
C GLN A 522 20.82 20.37 37.48
N GLY A 523 22.13 20.41 37.61
CA GLY A 523 22.84 21.23 38.62
C GLY A 523 23.41 22.54 38.05
N ALA A 524 23.96 23.36 38.89
CA ALA A 524 24.58 24.62 38.48
C ALA A 524 25.79 24.45 37.52
N ALA A 525 26.48 23.31 37.59
CA ALA A 525 27.62 22.96 36.76
C ALA A 525 27.28 22.09 35.54
N GLY A 526 25.99 21.80 35.29
CA GLY A 526 25.53 20.94 34.21
C GLY A 526 24.68 19.75 34.68
N SER A 527 24.52 18.75 33.83
CA SER A 527 23.72 17.54 34.08
C SER A 527 24.54 16.54 34.90
N GLU A 528 23.99 16.09 36.04
CA GLU A 528 24.59 15.08 36.91
C GLU A 528 23.67 13.88 37.06
N THR A 529 24.22 12.66 37.01
CA THR A 529 23.44 11.43 37.25
C THR A 529 23.58 11.00 38.70
N LYS A 530 22.46 10.94 39.43
CA LYS A 530 22.39 10.52 40.83
C LYS A 530 21.90 9.08 40.92
N GLU A 531 22.56 8.27 41.73
CA GLU A 531 22.11 6.96 42.14
C GLU A 531 20.99 7.08 43.17
N ILE A 532 19.93 6.25 43.01
CA ILE A 532 18.74 6.25 43.88
C ILE A 532 18.79 5.02 44.79
N LYS A 533 18.84 5.22 46.10
CA LYS A 533 18.91 4.15 47.11
C LYS A 533 17.66 4.04 47.96
N THR A 534 16.89 5.13 48.05
CA THR A 534 15.70 5.22 48.86
C THR A 534 14.53 5.84 48.10
N VAL A 535 13.32 5.66 48.64
CA VAL A 535 12.12 6.32 48.12
C VAL A 535 12.26 7.85 48.22
N GLY A 536 12.89 8.36 49.30
CA GLY A 536 13.15 9.79 49.47
C GLY A 536 14.04 10.34 48.36
N GLU A 537 15.15 9.65 48.06
CA GLU A 537 16.04 10.01 46.96
C GLU A 537 15.37 9.94 45.57
N PHE A 538 14.45 8.97 45.37
CA PHE A 538 13.62 8.93 44.17
C PHE A 538 12.76 10.19 44.03
N VAL A 539 12.14 10.61 45.11
CA VAL A 539 11.37 11.88 45.13
C VAL A 539 12.29 13.08 44.90
N GLU A 540 13.42 13.16 45.59
CA GLU A 540 14.33 14.27 45.52
C GLU A 540 14.97 14.44 44.12
N PHE A 541 15.43 13.35 43.53
CA PHE A 541 16.23 13.43 42.29
C PHE A 541 15.44 13.18 41.01
N CYS A 542 14.27 12.51 41.07
CA CYS A 542 13.45 12.25 39.91
C CYS A 542 12.16 13.08 39.89
N VAL A 543 11.32 12.98 40.96
CA VAL A 543 9.97 13.54 40.95
C VAL A 543 9.95 15.05 41.14
N LYS A 544 10.63 15.56 42.18
CA LYS A 544 10.63 16.99 42.52
C LYS A 544 11.19 17.85 41.39
N PRO A 545 12.35 17.53 40.76
CA PRO A 545 12.86 18.33 39.64
C PRO A 545 11.88 18.43 38.46
N ALA A 546 11.12 17.38 38.16
CA ALA A 546 10.10 17.41 37.11
C ALA A 546 8.93 18.35 37.45
N LEU A 547 8.49 18.35 38.74
CA LEU A 547 7.49 19.27 39.23
C LEU A 547 7.98 20.72 39.24
N ASP A 548 9.18 20.98 39.75
CA ASP A 548 9.78 22.31 39.80
C ASP A 548 9.94 22.91 38.39
N LYS A 549 10.28 22.06 37.42
CA LYS A 549 10.39 22.48 36.01
C LYS A 549 9.02 22.90 35.45
N ARG A 550 7.96 22.14 35.71
CA ARG A 550 6.58 22.52 35.31
C ARG A 550 6.10 23.78 36.04
N ALA A 551 6.42 23.93 37.32
CA ALA A 551 6.04 25.11 38.10
C ALA A 551 6.67 26.40 37.53
N LYS A 552 7.85 26.29 36.89
CA LYS A 552 8.53 27.41 36.21
C LYS A 552 8.04 27.63 34.78
N GLY A 553 6.99 26.93 34.32
CA GLY A 553 6.48 27.04 32.94
C GLY A 553 7.42 26.52 31.86
N LEU A 554 8.48 25.80 32.24
CA LEU A 554 9.40 25.16 31.30
C LEU A 554 8.76 23.86 30.81
N SER A 555 8.26 23.83 29.56
CA SER A 555 7.73 22.61 28.93
C SER A 555 8.81 21.50 28.87
N LYS A 556 8.32 20.24 28.77
CA LYS A 556 9.15 19.03 28.67
C LYS A 556 10.23 19.10 27.63
#